data_5546a55185bf7d9a9109fae8961d5b46
#
_entry.id   5546a55185bf7d9a9109fae8961d5b46
#
_cell.length_a   1.000
_cell.length_b   1.000
_cell.length_c   1.000
_cell.angle_alpha   90.00
_cell.angle_beta   90.00
_cell.angle_gamma   90.00
#
_symmetry.space_group_name_H-M   'P 1'
#
loop_
_entity.id
_entity.type
_entity.pdbx_description
1 polymer ?
#
loop_
_entity_poly.entity_id
_entity_poly.type
_entity_poly.pdbx_seq_one_letter_code
_entity_poly.pdbx_strand_id
1 'polypeptide(L)'
;MFAAAIQIPRLMQDLDRGPLTEYTPCSFQTTAAQATALAVVHTELILIHPFRDGNGRCARLLAMLMGLQAGLPALDFGGIRGAKKREYIAAVHAGLSRDYDPMTKVFREVIARTLKSVPKASSA
;
A
#
# COMPACT_ATOMS: atom_id res chain seq x y z
N MET A 1 3.94 18.15 5.42
CA MET A 1 3.21 17.06 4.77
C MET A 1 2.90 15.91 5.75
N PHE A 2 3.86 15.49 6.53
CA PHE A 2 3.63 14.42 7.51
C PHE A 2 3.02 14.97 8.79
N ALA A 3 2.41 14.07 9.58
CA ALA A 3 1.78 14.42 10.83
C ALA A 3 2.80 14.95 11.86
N ALA A 4 2.35 15.88 12.70
CA ALA A 4 3.14 16.32 13.84
C ALA A 4 3.27 15.18 14.87
N ALA A 5 4.43 15.08 15.53
CA ALA A 5 4.72 14.00 16.45
C ALA A 5 3.65 13.81 17.54
N ILE A 6 3.10 14.91 18.05
CA ILE A 6 2.07 14.85 19.10
C ILE A 6 0.76 14.21 18.62
N GLN A 7 0.51 14.22 17.31
CA GLN A 7 -0.70 13.66 16.71
C GLN A 7 -0.56 12.19 16.34
N ILE A 8 0.67 11.67 16.30
CA ILE A 8 0.93 10.31 15.81
C ILE A 8 0.15 9.24 16.58
N PRO A 9 0.12 9.23 17.93
CA PRO A 9 -0.62 8.18 18.63
C PRO A 9 -2.09 8.13 18.26
N ARG A 10 -2.75 9.29 18.15
CA ARG A 10 -4.15 9.37 17.76
C ARG A 10 -4.36 8.89 16.32
N LEU A 11 -3.50 9.34 15.41
CA LEU A 11 -3.60 8.95 14.00
C LEU A 11 -3.35 7.45 13.80
N MET A 12 -2.45 6.86 14.57
CA MET A 12 -2.24 5.41 14.54
C MET A 12 -3.44 4.65 15.07
N GLN A 13 -4.12 5.16 16.11
CA GLN A 13 -5.38 4.58 16.56
C GLN A 13 -6.47 4.67 15.51
N ASP A 14 -6.55 5.81 14.82
CA ASP A 14 -7.52 6.00 13.72
C ASP A 14 -7.23 5.04 12.56
N LEU A 15 -5.97 4.81 12.24
CA LEU A 15 -5.56 3.82 11.25
C LEU A 15 -6.01 2.42 11.66
N ASP A 16 -5.77 2.04 12.91
CA ASP A 16 -6.12 0.72 13.44
C ASP A 16 -7.63 0.49 13.42
N ARG A 17 -8.41 1.46 13.88
CA ARG A 17 -9.87 1.34 13.98
C ARG A 17 -10.58 1.49 12.65
N GLY A 18 -9.99 2.20 11.70
CA GLY A 18 -10.56 2.46 10.38
C GLY A 18 -9.95 1.54 9.31
N PRO A 19 -8.97 2.03 8.54
CA PRO A 19 -8.46 1.27 7.39
C PRO A 19 -7.95 -0.13 7.71
N LEU A 20 -7.21 -0.31 8.80
CA LEU A 20 -6.72 -1.66 9.14
C LEU A 20 -7.87 -2.61 9.47
N THR A 21 -8.87 -2.15 10.20
CA THR A 21 -10.03 -2.99 10.52
C THR A 21 -10.83 -3.33 9.27
N GLU A 22 -10.99 -2.35 8.36
CA GLU A 22 -11.75 -2.53 7.13
C GLU A 22 -11.05 -3.46 6.14
N TYR A 23 -9.72 -3.34 6.01
CA TYR A 23 -8.96 -3.99 4.94
C TYR A 23 -8.09 -5.15 5.39
N THR A 24 -8.10 -5.50 6.66
CA THR A 24 -7.38 -6.69 7.15
C THR A 24 -8.28 -7.62 7.96
N PRO A 25 -8.15 -8.93 7.79
CA PRO A 25 -7.30 -9.59 6.80
C PRO A 25 -7.72 -9.24 5.36
N CYS A 26 -6.73 -9.08 4.48
CA CYS A 26 -6.95 -8.71 3.09
C CYS A 26 -7.41 -9.94 2.31
N SER A 27 -8.71 -10.19 2.33
CA SER A 27 -9.31 -11.40 1.73
C SER A 27 -10.13 -11.10 0.47
N PHE A 28 -9.89 -9.96 -0.16
CA PHE A 28 -10.63 -9.53 -1.34
C PHE A 28 -10.27 -10.39 -2.56
N GLN A 29 -11.27 -10.70 -3.38
CA GLN A 29 -11.14 -11.66 -4.47
C GLN A 29 -10.69 -11.03 -5.79
N THR A 30 -10.92 -9.73 -5.98
CA THR A 30 -10.58 -9.06 -7.24
C THR A 30 -9.32 -8.21 -7.09
N THR A 31 -8.56 -8.10 -8.18
CA THR A 31 -7.38 -7.22 -8.21
C THR A 31 -7.76 -5.78 -7.88
N ALA A 32 -8.89 -5.30 -8.36
CA ALA A 32 -9.35 -3.94 -8.08
C ALA A 32 -9.55 -3.71 -6.58
N ALA A 33 -10.23 -4.63 -5.89
CA ALA A 33 -10.47 -4.53 -4.45
C ALA A 33 -9.18 -4.68 -3.64
N GLN A 34 -8.31 -5.60 -4.04
CA GLN A 34 -6.99 -5.79 -3.43
C GLN A 34 -6.15 -4.52 -3.55
N ALA A 35 -6.10 -3.93 -4.74
CA ALA A 35 -5.33 -2.71 -4.98
C ALA A 35 -5.87 -1.54 -4.14
N THR A 36 -7.17 -1.41 -4.02
CA THR A 36 -7.79 -0.37 -3.18
C THR A 36 -7.42 -0.55 -1.71
N ALA A 37 -7.52 -1.77 -1.19
CA ALA A 37 -7.17 -2.09 0.20
C ALA A 37 -5.71 -1.73 0.49
N LEU A 38 -4.80 -2.17 -0.37
CA LEU A 38 -3.37 -1.88 -0.25
C LEU A 38 -3.10 -0.39 -0.33
N ALA A 39 -3.74 0.30 -1.28
CA ALA A 39 -3.54 1.73 -1.51
C ALA A 39 -3.94 2.56 -0.30
N VAL A 40 -5.11 2.30 0.28
CA VAL A 40 -5.61 3.09 1.41
C VAL A 40 -4.70 2.91 2.62
N VAL A 41 -4.42 1.67 3.01
CA VAL A 41 -3.60 1.39 4.19
C VAL A 41 -2.18 1.92 4.01
N HIS A 42 -1.58 1.68 2.85
CA HIS A 42 -0.23 2.15 2.56
C HIS A 42 -0.12 3.67 2.62
N THR A 43 -1.04 4.37 1.96
CA THR A 43 -1.04 5.83 1.91
C THR A 43 -1.20 6.43 3.31
N GLU A 44 -2.16 5.93 4.09
CA GLU A 44 -2.40 6.42 5.43
C GLU A 44 -1.19 6.23 6.34
N LEU A 45 -0.54 5.08 6.28
CA LEU A 45 0.65 4.83 7.09
C LEU A 45 1.81 5.75 6.69
N ILE A 46 2.04 5.94 5.39
CA ILE A 46 3.08 6.86 4.90
C ILE A 46 2.82 8.28 5.38
N LEU A 47 1.57 8.75 5.32
CA LEU A 47 1.22 10.12 5.75
C LEU A 47 1.36 10.33 7.25
N ILE A 48 1.06 9.32 8.06
CA ILE A 48 1.26 9.40 9.51
C ILE A 48 2.75 9.50 9.83
N HIS A 49 3.58 8.75 9.10
CA HIS A 49 5.02 8.79 9.26
C HIS A 49 5.43 8.56 10.72
N PRO A 50 5.01 7.41 11.33
CA PRO A 50 5.08 7.25 12.79
C PRO A 50 6.48 7.06 13.35
N PHE A 51 7.43 6.65 12.52
CA PHE A 51 8.78 6.36 12.96
C PHE A 51 9.73 7.48 12.57
N ARG A 52 10.83 7.58 13.27
CA ARG A 52 11.89 8.52 12.93
C ARG A 52 12.54 8.18 11.59
N ASP A 53 12.64 6.88 11.31
CA ASP A 53 13.26 6.34 10.09
C ASP A 53 12.59 5.03 9.74
N GLY A 54 12.68 4.61 8.47
CA GLY A 54 12.14 3.33 8.03
C GLY A 54 10.65 3.32 7.72
N ASN A 55 9.98 4.47 7.62
CA ASN A 55 8.54 4.53 7.34
C ASN A 55 8.18 3.89 6.00
N GLY A 56 8.96 4.14 4.96
CA GLY A 56 8.73 3.54 3.65
C GLY A 56 8.87 2.03 3.68
N ARG A 57 9.90 1.53 4.35
CA ARG A 57 10.12 0.08 4.50
C ARG A 57 8.99 -0.58 5.27
N CYS A 58 8.55 0.04 6.37
CA CYS A 58 7.42 -0.45 7.17
C CYS A 58 6.13 -0.50 6.37
N ALA A 59 5.83 0.57 5.63
CA ALA A 59 4.62 0.64 4.82
C ALA A 59 4.64 -0.40 3.68
N ARG A 60 5.79 -0.62 3.05
CA ARG A 60 5.93 -1.67 2.04
C ARG A 60 5.80 -3.06 2.64
N LEU A 61 6.39 -3.30 3.83
CA LEU A 61 6.26 -4.59 4.50
C LEU A 61 4.79 -4.88 4.83
N LEU A 62 4.06 -3.91 5.36
CA LEU A 62 2.64 -4.09 5.64
C LEU A 62 1.85 -4.41 4.37
N ALA A 63 2.13 -3.70 3.27
CA ALA A 63 1.50 -3.99 1.99
C ALA A 63 1.81 -5.42 1.52
N MET A 64 3.06 -5.87 1.68
CA MET A 64 3.46 -7.24 1.33
C MET A 64 2.70 -8.27 2.16
N LEU A 65 2.56 -8.04 3.46
CA LEU A 65 1.82 -8.95 4.34
C LEU A 65 0.33 -9.01 3.95
N MET A 66 -0.26 -7.86 3.65
CA MET A 66 -1.65 -7.81 3.16
C MET A 66 -1.79 -8.53 1.81
N GLY A 67 -0.83 -8.35 0.92
CA GLY A 67 -0.80 -9.06 -0.36
C GLY A 67 -0.77 -10.58 -0.17
N LEU A 68 0.05 -11.05 0.77
CA LEU A 68 0.11 -12.48 1.11
C LEU A 68 -1.23 -12.98 1.66
N GLN A 69 -1.90 -12.18 2.51
CA GLN A 69 -3.26 -12.52 2.99
C GLN A 69 -4.24 -12.67 1.83
N ALA A 70 -4.08 -11.85 0.79
CA ALA A 70 -4.94 -11.90 -0.40
C ALA A 70 -4.59 -13.05 -1.35
N GLY A 71 -3.57 -13.83 -1.02
CA GLY A 71 -3.10 -14.93 -1.88
C GLY A 71 -2.14 -14.50 -2.96
N LEU A 72 -1.63 -13.28 -2.91
CA LEU A 72 -0.63 -12.79 -3.86
C LEU A 72 0.77 -13.23 -3.46
N PRO A 73 1.68 -13.42 -4.43
CA PRO A 73 3.10 -13.57 -4.11
C PRO A 73 3.66 -12.30 -3.47
N ALA A 74 4.89 -12.34 -2.99
CA ALA A 74 5.57 -11.16 -2.47
C ALA A 74 5.57 -10.05 -3.52
N LEU A 75 5.05 -8.88 -3.14
CA LEU A 75 4.87 -7.77 -4.07
C LEU A 75 6.20 -7.26 -4.60
N ASP A 76 6.26 -7.03 -5.90
CA ASP A 76 7.42 -6.49 -6.60
C ASP A 76 7.26 -4.98 -6.80
N PHE A 77 7.94 -4.20 -5.97
CA PHE A 77 7.95 -2.74 -6.05
C PHE A 77 9.03 -2.21 -7.01
N GLY A 78 9.74 -3.09 -7.70
CA GLY A 78 10.90 -2.71 -8.53
C GLY A 78 10.57 -1.80 -9.71
N GLY A 79 9.30 -1.68 -10.09
CA GLY A 79 8.86 -0.75 -11.13
C GLY A 79 8.72 0.70 -10.67
N ILE A 80 8.75 0.96 -9.36
CA ILE A 80 8.58 2.31 -8.82
C ILE A 80 9.94 3.03 -8.84
N ARG A 81 10.29 3.56 -10.01
CA ARG A 81 11.52 4.33 -10.22
C ARG A 81 11.35 5.27 -11.42
N GLY A 82 12.17 6.30 -11.49
CA GLY A 82 12.06 7.30 -12.55
C GLY A 82 10.71 8.01 -12.54
N ALA A 83 10.05 8.05 -13.68
CA ALA A 83 8.73 8.67 -13.81
C ALA A 83 7.70 8.02 -12.89
N LYS A 84 7.75 6.70 -12.71
CA LYS A 84 6.84 5.98 -11.82
C LYS A 84 7.03 6.38 -10.36
N LYS A 85 8.25 6.70 -9.95
CA LYS A 85 8.49 7.21 -8.61
C LYS A 85 7.82 8.57 -8.39
N ARG A 86 7.84 9.44 -9.39
CA ARG A 86 7.13 10.71 -9.33
C ARG A 86 5.61 10.51 -9.23
N GLU A 87 5.07 9.55 -9.97
CA GLU A 87 3.64 9.18 -9.87
C GLU A 87 3.31 8.67 -8.47
N TYR A 88 4.19 7.84 -7.89
CA TYR A 88 4.02 7.35 -6.53
C TYR A 88 3.98 8.49 -5.51
N ILE A 89 4.92 9.42 -5.60
CA ILE A 89 4.97 10.58 -4.70
C ILE A 89 3.70 11.43 -4.85
N ALA A 90 3.27 11.68 -6.09
CA ALA A 90 2.02 12.40 -6.34
C ALA A 90 0.80 11.67 -5.76
N ALA A 91 0.80 10.34 -5.80
CA ALA A 91 -0.25 9.52 -5.21
C ALA A 91 -0.29 9.65 -3.69
N VAL A 92 0.88 9.72 -3.03
CA VAL A 92 0.94 9.99 -1.59
C VAL A 92 0.31 11.35 -1.28
N HIS A 93 0.66 12.38 -2.05
CA HIS A 93 0.10 13.73 -1.87
C HIS A 93 -1.41 13.75 -2.06
N ALA A 94 -1.93 13.03 -3.04
CA ALA A 94 -3.37 12.94 -3.27
C ALA A 94 -4.10 12.38 -2.06
N GLY A 95 -3.45 11.49 -1.30
CA GLY A 95 -3.98 10.91 -0.09
C GLY A 95 -4.26 11.91 1.03
N LEU A 96 -3.62 13.10 1.00
CA LEU A 96 -3.92 14.17 1.95
C LEU A 96 -5.38 14.62 1.85
N SER A 97 -5.98 14.54 0.67
CA SER A 97 -7.39 14.84 0.43
C SER A 97 -8.24 13.57 0.40
N ARG A 98 -7.70 12.46 0.86
CA ARG A 98 -8.34 11.13 0.84
C ARG A 98 -8.70 10.68 -0.56
N ASP A 99 -7.97 11.14 -1.56
CA ASP A 99 -8.06 10.64 -2.93
C ASP A 99 -7.05 9.51 -3.08
N TYR A 100 -7.54 8.27 -3.04
CA TYR A 100 -6.71 7.07 -3.14
C TYR A 100 -6.66 6.49 -4.54
N ASP A 101 -7.34 7.09 -5.51
CA ASP A 101 -7.35 6.59 -6.88
C ASP A 101 -5.96 6.54 -7.51
N PRO A 102 -5.11 7.58 -7.36
CA PRO A 102 -3.75 7.49 -7.88
C PRO A 102 -2.93 6.35 -7.26
N MET A 103 -3.03 6.16 -5.96
CA MET A 103 -2.30 5.08 -5.29
C MET A 103 -2.87 3.71 -5.65
N THR A 104 -4.18 3.61 -5.84
CA THR A 104 -4.82 2.37 -6.31
C THR A 104 -4.26 1.98 -7.67
N LYS A 105 -4.06 2.94 -8.56
CA LYS A 105 -3.41 2.70 -9.86
C LYS A 105 -1.98 2.18 -9.68
N VAL A 106 -1.22 2.78 -8.77
CA VAL A 106 0.14 2.32 -8.45
C VAL A 106 0.12 0.85 -8.01
N PHE A 107 -0.76 0.49 -7.10
CA PHE A 107 -0.84 -0.89 -6.61
C PHE A 107 -1.37 -1.86 -7.65
N ARG A 108 -2.26 -1.43 -8.54
CA ARG A 108 -2.64 -2.27 -9.69
C ARG A 108 -1.44 -2.64 -10.55
N GLU A 109 -0.57 -1.68 -10.79
CA GLU A 109 0.66 -1.91 -11.56
C GLU A 109 1.64 -2.80 -10.80
N VAL A 110 1.77 -2.60 -9.47
CA VAL A 110 2.60 -3.46 -8.62
C VAL A 110 2.10 -4.90 -8.65
N ILE A 111 0.79 -5.10 -8.50
CA ILE A 111 0.19 -6.44 -8.56
C ILE A 111 0.42 -7.07 -9.93
N ALA A 112 0.19 -6.32 -11.01
CA ALA A 112 0.39 -6.82 -12.37
C ALA A 112 1.85 -7.26 -12.60
N ARG A 113 2.80 -6.44 -12.14
CA ARG A 113 4.23 -6.77 -12.22
C ARG A 113 4.56 -8.01 -11.40
N THR A 114 4.02 -8.10 -10.19
CA THR A 114 4.21 -9.25 -9.30
C THR A 114 3.74 -10.54 -9.95
N LEU A 115 2.55 -10.53 -10.54
CA LEU A 115 1.98 -11.71 -11.18
C LEU A 115 2.74 -12.11 -12.45
N LYS A 116 3.31 -11.15 -13.16
CA LYS A 116 4.15 -11.44 -14.35
C LYS A 116 5.44 -12.17 -13.99
N SER A 117 6.00 -11.90 -12.81
CA SER A 117 7.27 -12.50 -12.39
C SER A 117 7.11 -13.91 -11.87
N VAL A 118 5.88 -14.32 -11.57
CA VAL A 118 5.64 -15.70 -11.13
C VAL A 118 5.83 -16.62 -12.34
N PRO A 119 6.72 -17.63 -12.24
CA PRO A 119 6.78 -18.66 -13.26
C PRO A 119 5.36 -19.18 -13.41
N LYS A 120 4.86 -19.23 -14.64
CA LYS A 120 3.61 -19.93 -14.91
C LYS A 120 3.69 -21.23 -14.14
N ALA A 121 2.92 -21.32 -13.07
CA ALA A 121 2.82 -22.54 -12.32
C ALA A 121 2.81 -23.61 -13.38
N SER A 122 3.90 -24.39 -13.40
CA SER A 122 3.96 -25.47 -14.33
C SER A 122 2.57 -26.04 -14.28
N SER A 123 1.86 -25.88 -15.32
CA SER A 123 0.54 -26.45 -15.49
C SER A 123 0.58 -27.97 -15.24
N ALA A 124 1.44 -28.33 -14.34
CA ALA A 124 1.44 -29.64 -13.77
C ALA A 124 0.34 -29.73 -12.78
#